data_91033fd4b0af521cc478d8b220774763
#
_entry.id   91033fd4b0af521cc478d8b220774763
#
_cell.length_a   1.000
_cell.length_b   1.000
_cell.length_c   1.000
_cell.angle_alpha   90.00
_cell.angle_beta   90.00
_cell.angle_gamma   90.00
#
_symmetry.space_group_name_H-M   'P 1'
#
loop_
_entity.id
_entity.type
_entity.pdbx_description
1 polymer ?
#
loop_
_entity_poly.entity_id
_entity_poly.type
_entity_poly.pdbx_seq_one_letter_code
_entity_poly.pdbx_strand_id
1 'polypeptide(L)'
;MACRSIAFAMAALLFSLTTTHADDSAIINRWYSALMVADRTELADLLADGVRIKLDDLGVVQSKQEFIASIDEWQGAVAGAEIRHRIEKSEGGVTTVIACYDFPSNDMLIQETFAVADNRITASSQASIAETCDDY
;
A
#
# COMPACT_ATOMS: atom_id res chain seq x y z
N MET A 1 28.52 -37.47 -52.23
CA MET A 1 28.26 -37.60 -50.79
C MET A 1 27.84 -36.24 -50.25
N ALA A 2 26.57 -36.07 -49.96
CA ALA A 2 26.03 -34.82 -49.52
C ALA A 2 26.01 -34.73 -47.99
N CYS A 3 26.79 -33.82 -47.43
CA CYS A 3 26.70 -33.49 -45.99
C CYS A 3 25.53 -32.53 -45.80
N ARG A 4 24.47 -33.03 -45.14
CA ARG A 4 23.34 -32.17 -44.72
C ARG A 4 23.65 -31.65 -43.32
N SER A 5 23.98 -30.36 -43.24
CA SER A 5 24.07 -29.64 -41.97
C SER A 5 22.67 -29.34 -41.47
N ILE A 6 22.29 -29.86 -40.36
CA ILE A 6 21.05 -29.56 -39.64
C ILE A 6 21.39 -28.40 -38.72
N ALA A 7 20.86 -27.21 -39.04
CA ALA A 7 20.90 -26.05 -38.17
C ALA A 7 19.78 -26.17 -37.13
N PHE A 8 20.15 -26.36 -35.85
CA PHE A 8 19.24 -26.25 -34.72
C PHE A 8 18.99 -24.77 -34.40
N ALA A 9 17.83 -24.30 -34.73
CA ALA A 9 17.38 -22.98 -34.30
C ALA A 9 16.90 -23.09 -32.84
N MET A 10 17.68 -22.55 -31.92
CA MET A 10 17.34 -22.44 -30.52
C MET A 10 16.46 -21.20 -30.34
N ALA A 11 15.13 -21.38 -30.27
CA ALA A 11 14.21 -20.33 -29.95
C ALA A 11 14.27 -20.05 -28.43
N ALA A 12 14.92 -18.94 -28.07
CA ALA A 12 14.89 -18.44 -26.71
C ALA A 12 13.51 -17.85 -26.42
N LEU A 13 12.66 -18.55 -25.67
CA LEU A 13 11.43 -17.99 -25.12
C LEU A 13 11.81 -17.01 -23.99
N LEU A 14 11.75 -15.73 -24.28
CA LEU A 14 11.78 -14.69 -23.28
C LEU A 14 10.42 -14.68 -22.56
N PHE A 15 10.36 -15.32 -21.42
CA PHE A 15 9.25 -15.13 -20.49
C PHE A 15 9.35 -13.72 -19.91
N SER A 16 8.57 -12.79 -20.45
CA SER A 16 8.33 -11.49 -19.83
C SER A 16 7.52 -11.75 -18.56
N LEU A 17 8.17 -11.67 -17.41
CA LEU A 17 7.50 -11.62 -16.11
C LEU A 17 6.76 -10.28 -16.04
N THR A 18 5.51 -10.27 -16.47
CA THR A 18 4.60 -9.17 -16.14
C THR A 18 4.24 -9.32 -14.68
N THR A 19 4.88 -8.54 -13.81
CA THR A 19 4.42 -8.36 -12.44
C THR A 19 3.05 -7.71 -12.50
N THR A 20 2.00 -8.47 -12.20
CA THR A 20 0.64 -7.98 -12.19
C THR A 20 0.46 -7.11 -10.94
N HIS A 21 0.20 -5.81 -11.12
CA HIS A 21 -0.14 -4.87 -10.05
C HIS A 21 -1.49 -5.15 -9.36
N ALA A 22 -2.21 -6.21 -9.77
CA ALA A 22 -3.49 -6.61 -9.19
C ALA A 22 -3.38 -7.00 -7.71
N ASP A 23 -2.25 -7.58 -7.28
CA ASP A 23 -2.03 -8.02 -5.91
C ASP A 23 -1.86 -6.84 -4.96
N ASP A 24 -1.21 -5.76 -5.39
CA ASP A 24 -1.03 -4.56 -4.58
C ASP A 24 -2.37 -3.86 -4.30
N SER A 25 -3.26 -3.81 -5.29
CA SER A 25 -4.61 -3.25 -5.09
C SER A 25 -5.41 -4.03 -4.05
N ALA A 26 -5.31 -5.35 -4.04
CA ALA A 26 -5.99 -6.19 -3.05
C ALA A 26 -5.45 -5.94 -1.63
N ILE A 27 -4.13 -5.83 -1.48
CA ILE A 27 -3.47 -5.50 -0.21
C ILE A 27 -3.91 -4.12 0.29
N ILE A 28 -3.92 -3.12 -0.59
CA ILE A 28 -4.31 -1.75 -0.26
C ILE A 28 -5.79 -1.68 0.14
N ASN A 29 -6.68 -2.38 -0.55
CA ASN A 29 -8.09 -2.44 -0.20
C ASN A 29 -8.30 -3.08 1.18
N ARG A 30 -7.58 -4.14 1.50
CA ARG A 30 -7.60 -4.77 2.82
C ARG A 30 -7.09 -3.83 3.90
N TRP A 31 -6.04 -3.08 3.61
CA TRP A 31 -5.47 -2.09 4.53
C TRP A 31 -6.51 -1.05 4.96
N TYR A 32 -7.18 -0.39 4.02
CA TYR A 32 -8.18 0.62 4.36
C TYR A 32 -9.42 0.04 5.03
N SER A 33 -9.85 -1.14 4.61
CA SER A 33 -10.95 -1.84 5.29
C SER A 33 -10.62 -2.16 6.75
N ALA A 34 -9.40 -2.61 7.02
CA ALA A 34 -8.94 -2.90 8.37
C ALA A 34 -8.77 -1.63 9.22
N LEU A 35 -8.29 -0.53 8.63
CA LEU A 35 -8.20 0.76 9.31
C LEU A 35 -9.59 1.27 9.76
N MET A 36 -10.60 1.16 8.92
CA MET A 36 -11.95 1.64 9.22
C MET A 36 -12.56 0.98 10.46
N VAL A 37 -12.24 -0.26 10.71
CA VAL A 37 -12.78 -1.03 11.86
C VAL A 37 -11.73 -1.27 12.93
N ALA A 38 -10.55 -0.66 12.81
CA ALA A 38 -9.41 -0.84 13.71
C ALA A 38 -9.07 -2.32 13.95
N ASP A 39 -9.04 -3.12 12.86
CA ASP A 39 -8.74 -4.55 12.92
C ASP A 39 -7.22 -4.76 13.09
N ARG A 40 -6.80 -4.81 14.34
CA ARG A 40 -5.39 -4.97 14.72
C ARG A 40 -4.75 -6.23 14.13
N THR A 41 -5.48 -7.33 14.11
CA THR A 41 -4.97 -8.62 13.61
C THR A 41 -4.73 -8.54 12.11
N GLU A 42 -5.68 -8.04 11.35
CA GLU A 42 -5.55 -7.88 9.90
C GLU A 42 -4.44 -6.88 9.55
N LEU A 43 -4.36 -5.74 10.24
CA LEU A 43 -3.29 -4.77 10.04
C LEU A 43 -1.91 -5.38 10.31
N ALA A 44 -1.77 -6.18 11.37
CA ALA A 44 -0.52 -6.87 11.68
C ALA A 44 -0.16 -7.89 10.60
N ASP A 45 -1.12 -8.63 10.05
CA ASP A 45 -0.89 -9.61 8.99
C ASP A 45 -0.48 -8.96 7.67
N LEU A 46 -0.98 -7.75 7.39
CA LEU A 46 -0.64 -7.00 6.18
C LEU A 46 0.75 -6.37 6.22
N LEU A 47 1.33 -6.17 7.40
CA LEU A 47 2.63 -5.52 7.57
C LEU A 47 3.76 -6.54 7.67
N ALA A 48 4.83 -6.32 6.91
CA ALA A 48 6.07 -7.05 7.08
C ALA A 48 6.70 -6.73 8.45
N ASP A 49 7.46 -7.69 9.01
CA ASP A 49 8.07 -7.51 10.34
C ASP A 49 9.02 -6.31 10.39
N GLY A 50 9.76 -6.07 9.32
CA GLY A 50 10.69 -4.94 9.19
C GLY A 50 10.09 -3.69 8.56
N VAL A 51 8.76 -3.55 8.49
CA VAL A 51 8.10 -2.41 7.87
C VAL A 51 8.52 -1.09 8.49
N ARG A 52 8.64 -0.07 7.65
CA ARG A 52 8.88 1.32 8.07
C ARG A 52 7.69 2.16 7.61
N ILE A 53 7.02 2.78 8.57
CA ILE A 53 5.85 3.63 8.34
C ILE A 53 6.24 5.06 8.63
N LYS A 54 6.36 5.88 7.60
CA LYS A 54 6.79 7.26 7.71
C LYS A 54 5.59 8.20 7.81
N LEU A 55 5.53 8.95 8.87
CA LEU A 55 4.55 10.01 9.07
C LEU A 55 5.22 11.34 8.74
N ASP A 56 5.09 11.79 7.48
CA ASP A 56 5.85 12.94 6.96
C ASP A 56 5.55 14.21 7.73
N ASP A 57 4.29 14.48 8.06
CA ASP A 57 3.88 15.70 8.78
C ASP A 57 4.46 15.79 10.20
N LEU A 58 4.78 14.65 10.79
CA LEU A 58 5.34 14.55 12.14
C LEU A 58 6.86 14.34 12.16
N GLY A 59 7.46 14.04 10.99
CA GLY A 59 8.88 13.69 10.91
C GLY A 59 9.23 12.40 11.65
N VAL A 60 8.29 11.47 11.78
CA VAL A 60 8.40 10.24 12.56
C VAL A 60 8.39 9.03 11.63
N VAL A 61 9.18 8.02 11.97
CA VAL A 61 9.13 6.68 11.37
C VAL A 61 8.75 5.68 12.44
N GLN A 62 7.65 4.97 12.22
CA GLN A 62 7.17 3.92 13.12
C GLN A 62 7.63 2.55 12.66
N SER A 63 7.97 1.70 13.61
CA SER A 63 8.08 0.25 13.43
C SER A 63 6.69 -0.39 13.39
N LYS A 64 6.61 -1.66 12.98
CA LYS A 64 5.38 -2.45 13.07
C LYS A 64 4.81 -2.44 14.48
N GLN A 65 5.65 -2.69 15.49
CA GLN A 65 5.23 -2.73 16.88
C GLN A 65 4.64 -1.40 17.36
N GLU A 66 5.30 -0.30 17.02
CA GLU A 66 4.82 1.05 17.37
C GLU A 66 3.49 1.38 16.68
N PHE A 67 3.37 1.04 15.41
CA PHE A 67 2.12 1.24 14.66
C PHE A 67 0.97 0.42 15.27
N ILE A 68 1.18 -0.87 15.51
CA ILE A 68 0.14 -1.74 16.07
C ILE A 68 -0.26 -1.28 17.48
N ALA A 69 0.68 -0.79 18.29
CA ALA A 69 0.37 -0.21 19.60
C ALA A 69 -0.52 1.05 19.51
N SER A 70 -0.40 1.81 18.41
CA SER A 70 -1.22 3.02 18.19
C SER A 70 -2.67 2.72 17.77
N ILE A 71 -3.01 1.49 17.44
CA ILE A 71 -4.37 1.12 16.98
C ILE A 71 -5.43 1.28 18.07
N ASP A 72 -5.08 1.16 19.33
CA ASP A 72 -6.03 1.42 20.43
C ASP A 72 -6.54 2.87 20.42
N GLU A 73 -5.64 3.82 20.22
CA GLU A 73 -5.99 5.24 20.08
C GLU A 73 -6.73 5.50 18.76
N TRP A 74 -6.27 4.88 17.68
CA TRP A 74 -6.92 4.96 16.37
C TRP A 74 -8.37 4.48 16.41
N GLN A 75 -8.68 3.43 17.12
CA GLN A 75 -10.03 2.90 17.26
C GLN A 75 -11.02 3.96 17.74
N GLY A 76 -10.61 4.79 18.68
CA GLY A 76 -11.43 5.92 19.14
C GLY A 76 -11.58 7.02 18.08
N ALA A 77 -10.51 7.33 17.38
CA ALA A 77 -10.49 8.37 16.34
C ALA A 77 -11.31 7.98 15.11
N VAL A 78 -11.28 6.71 14.69
CA VAL A 78 -11.95 6.24 13.47
C VAL A 78 -13.43 5.92 13.68
N ALA A 79 -13.92 5.89 14.92
CA ALA A 79 -15.32 5.64 15.21
C ALA A 79 -16.22 6.68 14.50
N GLY A 80 -17.12 6.21 13.63
CA GLY A 80 -18.00 7.05 12.83
C GLY A 80 -17.34 7.73 11.63
N ALA A 81 -16.07 7.43 11.35
CA ALA A 81 -15.37 7.96 10.18
C ALA A 81 -15.66 7.10 8.93
N GLU A 82 -15.49 7.71 7.76
CA GLU A 82 -15.41 7.04 6.47
C GLU A 82 -14.03 7.27 5.86
N ILE A 83 -13.43 6.23 5.30
CA ILE A 83 -12.18 6.34 4.55
C ILE A 83 -12.45 5.91 3.12
N ARG A 84 -12.28 6.83 2.18
CA ARG A 84 -12.34 6.56 0.74
C ARG A 84 -10.95 6.65 0.17
N HIS A 85 -10.60 5.79 -0.78
CA HIS A 85 -9.28 5.81 -1.38
C HIS A 85 -9.33 5.48 -2.87
N ARG A 86 -8.36 5.98 -3.59
CA ARG A 86 -8.10 5.64 -4.99
C ARG A 86 -6.60 5.51 -5.24
N ILE A 87 -6.22 4.54 -6.05
CA ILE A 87 -4.84 4.42 -6.51
C ILE A 87 -4.61 5.49 -7.59
N GLU A 88 -3.61 6.32 -7.38
CA GLU A 88 -3.23 7.37 -8.33
C GLU A 88 -2.24 6.85 -9.36
N LYS A 89 -1.20 6.15 -8.91
CA LYS A 89 -0.16 5.58 -9.77
C LYS A 89 0.61 4.47 -9.07
N SER A 90 1.31 3.67 -9.88
CA SER A 90 2.29 2.68 -9.41
C SER A 90 3.55 2.81 -10.25
N GLU A 91 4.67 3.15 -9.63
CA GLU A 91 5.96 3.38 -10.28
C GLU A 91 7.09 2.87 -9.39
N GLY A 92 8.07 2.17 -9.97
CA GLY A 92 9.27 1.73 -9.26
C GLY A 92 8.99 0.86 -8.04
N GLY A 93 7.94 0.04 -8.06
CA GLY A 93 7.54 -0.81 -6.93
C GLY A 93 6.83 -0.05 -5.81
N VAL A 94 6.47 1.21 -6.02
CA VAL A 94 5.73 2.03 -5.05
C VAL A 94 4.38 2.43 -5.63
N THR A 95 3.31 2.16 -4.88
CA THR A 95 1.95 2.57 -5.23
C THR A 95 1.58 3.81 -4.43
N THR A 96 1.14 4.85 -5.12
CA THR A 96 0.66 6.09 -4.53
C THR A 96 -0.87 6.08 -4.50
N VAL A 97 -1.42 6.39 -3.35
CA VAL A 97 -2.86 6.41 -3.08
C VAL A 97 -3.25 7.78 -2.57
N ILE A 98 -4.39 8.28 -3.03
CA ILE A 98 -5.05 9.44 -2.45
C ILE A 98 -6.21 8.92 -1.61
N ALA A 99 -6.23 9.30 -0.35
CA ALA A 99 -7.25 8.89 0.61
C ALA A 99 -7.93 10.10 1.25
N CYS A 100 -9.25 10.06 1.31
CA CYS A 100 -10.04 10.98 2.09
C CYS A 100 -10.37 10.33 3.43
N TYR A 101 -9.90 10.92 4.51
CA TYR A 101 -10.28 10.56 5.88
C TYR A 101 -11.36 11.52 6.34
N ASP A 102 -12.60 11.05 6.31
CA ASP A 102 -13.76 11.85 6.67
C ASP A 102 -14.21 11.49 8.09
N PHE A 103 -13.67 12.24 9.07
CA PHE A 103 -14.02 12.11 10.47
C PHE A 103 -15.29 12.89 10.80
N PRO A 104 -16.02 12.54 11.89
CA PRO A 104 -17.26 13.25 12.25
C PRO A 104 -17.12 14.76 12.44
N SER A 105 -15.95 15.26 12.81
CA SER A 105 -15.71 16.68 13.09
C SER A 105 -14.89 17.40 12.01
N ASN A 106 -14.18 16.67 11.16
CA ASN A 106 -13.34 17.23 10.09
C ASN A 106 -12.99 16.15 9.07
N ASP A 107 -12.64 16.55 7.89
CA ASP A 107 -12.08 15.69 6.86
C ASP A 107 -10.66 16.13 6.50
N MET A 108 -9.92 15.22 5.88
CA MET A 108 -8.52 15.42 5.57
C MET A 108 -8.14 14.60 4.34
N LEU A 109 -7.47 15.23 3.38
CA LEU A 109 -6.96 14.57 2.19
C LEU A 109 -5.49 14.19 2.40
N ILE A 110 -5.20 12.90 2.29
CA ILE A 110 -3.89 12.33 2.56
C ILE A 110 -3.36 11.66 1.29
N GLN A 111 -2.08 11.89 1.00
CA GLN A 111 -1.34 11.07 0.04
C GLN A 111 -0.57 10.00 0.80
N GLU A 112 -0.78 8.75 0.42
CA GLU A 112 -0.09 7.61 1.00
C GLU A 112 0.68 6.85 -0.06
N THR A 113 1.83 6.30 0.31
CA THR A 113 2.61 5.41 -0.56
C THR A 113 2.79 4.06 0.10
N PHE A 114 2.81 3.02 -0.71
CA PHE A 114 2.99 1.64 -0.27
C PHE A 114 4.00 0.94 -1.14
N ALA A 115 4.99 0.29 -0.53
CA ALA A 115 5.81 -0.71 -1.17
C ALA A 115 5.37 -2.09 -0.65
N VAL A 116 5.08 -3.01 -1.56
CA VAL A 116 4.58 -4.35 -1.24
C VAL A 116 5.56 -5.39 -1.78
N ALA A 117 5.89 -6.37 -0.96
CA ALA A 117 6.66 -7.55 -1.34
C ALA A 117 6.14 -8.76 -0.56
N ASP A 118 6.05 -9.91 -1.21
CA ASP A 118 5.57 -11.17 -0.60
C ASP A 118 4.19 -11.01 0.07
N ASN A 119 3.29 -10.29 -0.58
CA ASN A 119 1.93 -9.99 -0.11
C ASN A 119 1.87 -9.20 1.21
N ARG A 120 2.92 -8.46 1.54
CA ARG A 120 2.97 -7.62 2.74
C ARG A 120 3.50 -6.23 2.41
N ILE A 121 3.06 -5.24 3.17
CA ILE A 121 3.55 -3.87 3.09
C ILE A 121 4.91 -3.82 3.78
N THR A 122 5.95 -3.45 3.03
CA THR A 122 7.33 -3.34 3.52
C THR A 122 7.74 -1.93 3.88
N ALA A 123 7.08 -0.95 3.26
CA ALA A 123 7.26 0.46 3.56
C ALA A 123 5.97 1.22 3.23
N SER A 124 5.70 2.25 3.99
CA SER A 124 4.58 3.14 3.77
C SER A 124 4.97 4.56 4.18
N SER A 125 4.39 5.54 3.53
CA SER A 125 4.48 6.94 3.95
C SER A 125 3.11 7.59 3.87
N GLN A 126 2.89 8.61 4.69
CA GLN A 126 1.69 9.43 4.58
C GLN A 126 2.00 10.89 4.83
N ALA A 127 1.35 11.75 4.05
CA ALA A 127 1.43 13.18 4.15
C ALA A 127 0.05 13.81 3.88
N SER A 128 -0.34 14.76 4.70
CA SER A 128 -1.53 15.57 4.43
C SER A 128 -1.27 16.48 3.23
N ILE A 129 -2.18 16.48 2.26
CA ILE A 129 -2.08 17.32 1.06
C ILE A 129 -3.17 18.38 0.99
N ALA A 130 -4.24 18.25 1.77
CA ALA A 130 -5.26 19.27 1.94
C ALA A 130 -6.00 19.09 3.28
N GLU A 131 -6.52 20.17 3.81
CA GLU A 131 -7.29 20.16 5.07
C GLU A 131 -8.72 19.66 4.91
N THR A 132 -9.18 19.51 3.66
CA THR A 132 -10.51 18.98 3.31
C THR A 132 -10.42 17.99 2.15
N CYS A 133 -11.48 17.20 1.97
CA CYS A 133 -11.60 16.27 0.85
C CYS A 133 -12.28 16.87 -0.40
N ASP A 134 -12.36 18.20 -0.51
CA ASP A 134 -13.08 18.85 -1.62
C ASP A 134 -12.54 18.45 -3.00
N ASP A 135 -11.24 18.17 -3.09
CA ASP A 135 -10.56 17.77 -4.33
C ASP A 135 -10.37 16.25 -4.48
N TYR A 136 -11.04 15.45 -3.70
CA TYR A 136 -10.96 13.98 -3.78
C TYR A 136 -11.57 13.41 -5.05
#